data_b372f39098938c557683c0b38f957b2c
#
_entry.id   b372f39098938c557683c0b38f957b2c
#
_cell.length_a   1.000
_cell.length_b   1.000
_cell.length_c   1.000
_cell.angle_alpha   90.00
_cell.angle_beta   90.00
_cell.angle_gamma   90.00
#
_symmetry.space_group_name_H-M   'P 1'
#
loop_
_entity.id
_entity.type
_entity.pdbx_description
1 polymer ?
#
loop_
_entity_poly.entity_id
_entity_poly.type
_entity_poly.pdbx_seq_one_letter_code
_entity_poly.pdbx_strand_id
1 'polypeptide(L)'
;MPVLFAALSALLYGSADFAGGFASRRNSVFSVIFFSQIAGLLAALLAAPLAGPNAPAAADLAWGAAAGILGALGLGFLYHGIGRGIVAVVSPVSALTGAVVPMLFGLIAGESPSPAGWAGAALCLPSTV
;
A
#
# COMPACT_ATOMS: atom_id res chain seq x y z
N MET A 1 1.91 14.10 16.44
CA MET A 1 2.53 14.06 15.10
C MET A 1 2.29 12.72 14.34
N PRO A 2 2.46 11.48 14.93
CA PRO A 2 2.28 10.24 14.18
C PRO A 2 0.90 10.09 13.51
N VAL A 3 -0.16 10.45 14.21
CA VAL A 3 -1.55 10.35 13.70
C VAL A 3 -1.78 11.26 12.48
N LEU A 4 -1.19 12.45 12.47
CA LEU A 4 -1.30 13.37 11.33
C LEU A 4 -0.58 12.80 10.08
N PHE A 5 0.63 12.26 10.27
CA PHE A 5 1.35 11.61 9.17
C PHE A 5 0.63 10.37 8.66
N ALA A 6 0.04 9.57 9.55
CA ALA A 6 -0.76 8.41 9.16
C ALA A 6 -2.00 8.82 8.35
N ALA A 7 -2.71 9.88 8.76
CA ALA A 7 -3.87 10.39 8.04
C ALA A 7 -3.48 10.93 6.65
N LEU A 8 -2.40 11.71 6.57
CA LEU A 8 -1.89 12.20 5.28
C LEU A 8 -1.45 11.07 4.36
N SER A 9 -0.75 10.06 4.89
CA SER A 9 -0.39 8.86 4.14
C SER A 9 -1.62 8.15 3.59
N ALA A 10 -2.65 7.93 4.42
CA ALA A 10 -3.89 7.29 4.00
C ALA A 10 -4.60 8.04 2.86
N LEU A 11 -4.65 9.37 2.95
CA LEU A 11 -5.22 10.22 1.90
C LEU A 11 -4.41 10.14 0.60
N LEU A 12 -3.08 10.20 0.68
CA LEU A 12 -2.21 10.13 -0.50
C LEU A 12 -2.29 8.75 -1.17
N TYR A 13 -2.18 7.66 -0.40
CA TYR A 13 -2.30 6.31 -0.94
C TYR A 13 -3.69 6.05 -1.53
N GLY A 14 -4.75 6.40 -0.79
CA GLY A 14 -6.12 6.20 -1.27
C GLY A 14 -6.42 6.98 -2.56
N SER A 15 -5.95 8.23 -2.66
CA SER A 15 -6.10 9.03 -3.88
C SER A 15 -5.27 8.49 -5.05
N ALA A 16 -4.06 8.02 -4.79
CA ALA A 16 -3.19 7.42 -5.81
C ALA A 16 -3.78 6.10 -6.34
N ASP A 17 -4.27 5.23 -5.45
CA ASP A 17 -4.91 3.96 -5.82
C ASP A 17 -6.18 4.18 -6.62
N PHE A 18 -7.02 5.16 -6.21
CA PHE A 18 -8.21 5.53 -6.96
C PHE A 18 -7.85 6.06 -8.35
N ALA A 19 -6.88 6.97 -8.45
CA ALA A 19 -6.43 7.53 -9.72
C ALA A 19 -5.86 6.43 -10.64
N GLY A 20 -5.05 5.52 -10.12
CA GLY A 20 -4.49 4.39 -10.86
C GLY A 20 -5.58 3.42 -11.35
N GLY A 21 -6.52 3.08 -10.48
CA GLY A 21 -7.68 2.26 -10.84
C GLY A 21 -8.58 2.92 -11.89
N PHE A 22 -8.80 4.22 -11.78
CA PHE A 22 -9.58 4.99 -12.75
C PHE A 22 -8.86 5.07 -14.11
N ALA A 23 -7.55 5.30 -14.12
CA ALA A 23 -6.73 5.30 -15.34
C ALA A 23 -6.78 3.92 -16.05
N SER A 24 -6.89 2.84 -15.28
CA SER A 24 -7.00 1.47 -15.79
C SER A 24 -8.32 1.16 -16.50
N ARG A 25 -9.32 2.05 -16.42
CA ARG A 25 -10.55 1.92 -17.23
C ARG A 25 -10.32 2.20 -18.72
N ARG A 26 -9.31 2.98 -19.05
CA ARG A 26 -9.00 3.41 -20.42
C ARG A 26 -7.65 2.92 -20.93
N ASN A 27 -6.83 2.38 -20.06
CA ASN A 27 -5.48 1.91 -20.36
C ASN A 27 -5.29 0.49 -19.83
N SER A 28 -4.28 -0.22 -20.33
CA SER A 28 -3.94 -1.52 -19.75
C SER A 28 -3.46 -1.35 -18.30
N VAL A 29 -3.92 -2.21 -17.41
CA VAL A 29 -3.50 -2.22 -16.00
C VAL A 29 -1.98 -2.30 -15.88
N PHE A 30 -1.35 -3.10 -16.74
CA PHE A 30 0.10 -3.24 -16.78
C PHE A 30 0.80 -1.91 -17.09
N SER A 31 0.33 -1.16 -18.07
CA SER A 31 0.92 0.15 -18.40
C SER A 31 0.78 1.14 -17.25
N VAL A 32 -0.39 1.18 -16.61
CA VAL A 32 -0.61 2.09 -15.46
C VAL A 32 0.34 1.75 -14.32
N ILE A 33 0.48 0.47 -13.96
CA ILE A 33 1.42 0.04 -12.93
C ILE A 33 2.85 0.35 -13.32
N PHE A 34 3.25 0.02 -14.55
CA PHE A 34 4.61 0.25 -15.01
C PHE A 34 5.03 1.73 -14.90
N PHE A 35 4.21 2.64 -15.38
CA PHE A 35 4.50 4.07 -15.29
C PHE A 35 4.45 4.59 -13.85
N SER A 36 3.51 4.11 -13.02
CA SER A 36 3.45 4.49 -11.61
C SER A 36 4.67 4.01 -10.82
N GLN A 37 5.17 2.80 -11.11
CA GLN A 37 6.38 2.26 -10.47
C GLN A 37 7.64 3.02 -10.90
N ILE A 38 7.75 3.41 -12.16
CA ILE A 38 8.84 4.28 -12.62
C ILE A 38 8.80 5.63 -11.90
N ALA A 39 7.63 6.26 -11.83
CA ALA A 39 7.46 7.54 -11.13
C ALA A 39 7.81 7.41 -9.64
N GLY A 40 7.38 6.33 -8.99
CA GLY A 40 7.73 6.02 -7.59
C GLY A 40 9.23 5.80 -7.38
N LEU A 41 9.87 5.07 -8.29
CA LEU A 41 11.32 4.86 -8.24
C LEU A 41 12.10 6.17 -8.40
N LEU A 42 11.71 7.01 -9.34
CA LEU A 42 12.34 8.33 -9.53
C LEU A 42 12.16 9.21 -8.30
N ALA A 43 10.96 9.23 -7.71
CA ALA A 43 10.70 9.97 -6.48
C ALA A 43 11.54 9.44 -5.31
N ALA A 44 11.66 8.12 -5.17
CA ALA A 44 12.49 7.50 -4.14
C ALA A 44 13.99 7.82 -4.33
N LEU A 45 14.49 7.78 -5.57
CA LEU A 45 15.89 8.14 -5.87
C LEU A 45 16.18 9.62 -5.58
N LEU A 46 15.22 10.50 -5.87
CA LEU A 46 15.35 11.93 -5.54
C LEU A 46 15.30 12.19 -4.02
N ALA A 47 14.52 11.39 -3.29
CA ALA A 47 14.41 11.48 -1.83
C ALA A 47 15.57 10.77 -1.10
N ALA A 48 16.26 9.84 -1.73
CA ALA A 48 17.33 9.04 -1.11
C ALA A 48 18.41 9.88 -0.39
N PRO A 49 18.88 11.03 -0.93
CA PRO A 49 19.86 11.86 -0.23
C PRO A 49 19.35 12.42 1.11
N LEU A 50 18.03 12.53 1.28
CA LEU A 50 17.42 13.02 2.52
C LEU A 50 17.39 11.96 3.64
N ALA A 51 17.56 10.70 3.29
CA ALA A 51 17.56 9.58 4.25
C ALA A 51 18.90 9.40 4.98
N GLY A 52 19.94 10.13 4.57
CA GLY A 52 21.26 10.10 5.19
C GLY A 52 22.31 9.30 4.39
N PRO A 53 23.58 9.28 4.87
CA PRO A 53 24.71 8.75 4.11
C PRO A 53 24.83 7.21 4.13
N ASN A 54 23.99 6.49 4.85
CA ASN A 54 24.11 5.05 4.99
C ASN A 54 23.55 4.33 3.75
N ALA A 55 24.42 3.59 3.05
CA ALA A 55 23.97 2.70 1.99
C ALA A 55 23.10 1.57 2.57
N PRO A 56 22.01 1.19 1.90
CA PRO A 56 21.17 0.07 2.34
C PRO A 56 21.95 -1.25 2.32
N ALA A 57 21.73 -2.09 3.31
CA ALA A 57 22.31 -3.43 3.32
C ALA A 57 21.71 -4.30 2.21
N ALA A 58 22.42 -5.34 1.78
CA ALA A 58 21.91 -6.28 0.78
C ALA A 58 20.61 -6.95 1.21
N ALA A 59 20.43 -7.18 2.52
CA ALA A 59 19.19 -7.70 3.08
C ALA A 59 18.01 -6.73 2.90
N ASP A 60 18.23 -5.42 3.09
CA ASP A 60 17.18 -4.39 2.91
C ASP A 60 16.72 -4.34 1.45
N LEU A 61 17.68 -4.46 0.52
CA LEU A 61 17.37 -4.52 -0.91
C LEU A 61 16.57 -5.77 -1.28
N ALA A 62 16.92 -6.94 -0.71
CA ALA A 62 16.21 -8.18 -0.95
C ALA A 62 14.77 -8.13 -0.42
N TRP A 63 14.57 -7.63 0.79
CA TRP A 63 13.24 -7.44 1.38
C TRP A 63 12.43 -6.39 0.62
N GLY A 64 13.07 -5.29 0.20
CA GLY A 64 12.45 -4.26 -0.63
C GLY A 64 12.01 -4.80 -2.00
N ALA A 65 12.83 -5.63 -2.64
CA ALA A 65 12.49 -6.28 -3.91
C ALA A 65 11.31 -7.24 -3.76
N ALA A 66 11.31 -8.08 -2.71
CA ALA A 66 10.20 -8.99 -2.42
C ALA A 66 8.89 -8.22 -2.17
N ALA A 67 8.94 -7.17 -1.35
CA ALA A 67 7.81 -6.31 -1.05
C ALA A 67 7.30 -5.59 -2.32
N GLY A 68 8.22 -5.12 -3.18
CA GLY A 68 7.88 -4.47 -4.45
C GLY A 68 7.15 -5.41 -5.42
N ILE A 69 7.61 -6.65 -5.56
CA ILE A 69 6.96 -7.67 -6.41
C ILE A 69 5.55 -7.99 -5.90
N LEU A 70 5.41 -8.26 -4.60
CA LEU A 70 4.11 -8.56 -4.00
C LEU A 70 3.17 -7.36 -4.06
N GLY A 71 3.69 -6.16 -3.84
CA GLY A 71 2.95 -4.91 -3.96
C GLY A 71 2.44 -4.67 -5.39
N ALA A 72 3.28 -4.90 -6.40
CA ALA A 72 2.90 -4.77 -7.80
C ALA A 72 1.80 -5.77 -8.20
N LEU A 73 1.86 -7.01 -7.71
CA LEU A 73 0.81 -8.00 -7.89
C LEU A 73 -0.51 -7.55 -7.22
N GLY A 74 -0.44 -7.06 -5.98
CA GLY A 74 -1.59 -6.52 -5.25
C GLY A 74 -2.26 -5.35 -5.98
N LEU A 75 -1.46 -4.39 -6.45
CA LEU A 75 -1.94 -3.28 -7.28
C LEU A 75 -2.56 -3.77 -8.59
N GLY A 76 -2.01 -4.82 -9.19
CA GLY A 76 -2.56 -5.44 -10.39
C GLY A 76 -3.99 -5.91 -10.19
N PHE A 77 -4.26 -6.62 -9.11
CA PHE A 77 -5.60 -7.08 -8.75
C PHE A 77 -6.53 -5.91 -8.40
N LEU A 78 -6.06 -4.95 -7.62
CA LEU A 78 -6.82 -3.76 -7.23
C LEU A 78 -7.24 -2.94 -8.46
N TYR A 79 -6.29 -2.58 -9.32
CA TYR A 79 -6.57 -1.75 -10.51
C TYR A 79 -7.44 -2.48 -11.53
N HIS A 80 -7.25 -3.80 -11.66
CA HIS A 80 -8.11 -4.60 -12.52
C HIS A 80 -9.57 -4.60 -12.04
N GLY A 81 -9.78 -4.73 -10.72
CA GLY A 81 -11.10 -4.66 -10.10
C GLY A 81 -11.75 -3.27 -10.24
N ILE A 82 -11.01 -2.20 -9.94
CA ILE A 82 -11.50 -0.82 -10.09
C ILE A 82 -11.79 -0.52 -11.57
N GLY A 83 -10.92 -0.95 -12.47
CA GLY A 83 -11.08 -0.77 -13.92
C GLY A 83 -12.36 -1.42 -14.45
N ARG A 84 -12.79 -2.54 -13.88
CA ARG A 84 -14.04 -3.24 -14.21
C ARG A 84 -15.29 -2.66 -13.53
N GLY A 85 -15.15 -1.62 -12.71
CA GLY A 85 -16.27 -0.97 -12.06
C GLY A 85 -16.74 -1.60 -10.74
N ILE A 86 -16.04 -2.62 -10.22
CA ILE A 86 -16.38 -3.29 -8.95
C ILE A 86 -15.66 -2.66 -7.75
N VAL A 87 -15.56 -1.32 -7.75
CA VAL A 87 -14.85 -0.54 -6.72
C VAL A 87 -15.42 -0.80 -5.34
N ALA A 88 -16.76 -0.89 -5.23
CA ALA A 88 -17.46 -1.09 -3.96
C ALA A 88 -17.09 -2.39 -3.23
N VAL A 89 -16.58 -3.38 -3.96
CA VAL A 89 -16.14 -4.66 -3.36
C VAL A 89 -14.63 -4.70 -3.21
N VAL A 90 -13.91 -4.29 -4.25
CA VAL A 90 -12.45 -4.47 -4.32
C VAL A 90 -11.73 -3.55 -3.33
N SER A 91 -12.17 -2.29 -3.19
CA SER A 91 -11.50 -1.34 -2.29
C SER A 91 -11.62 -1.73 -0.81
N PRO A 92 -12.82 -2.08 -0.27
CA PRO A 92 -12.92 -2.56 1.11
C PRO A 92 -12.13 -3.85 1.37
N VAL A 93 -12.18 -4.82 0.45
CA VAL A 93 -11.43 -6.08 0.59
C VAL A 93 -9.91 -5.82 0.61
N SER A 94 -9.43 -4.95 -0.28
CA SER A 94 -8.01 -4.57 -0.31
C SER A 94 -7.58 -3.87 0.98
N ALA A 95 -8.38 -2.92 1.46
CA ALA A 95 -8.10 -2.20 2.71
C ALA A 95 -8.08 -3.15 3.92
N LEU A 96 -9.06 -4.05 4.02
CA LEU A 96 -9.12 -5.05 5.09
C LEU A 96 -7.91 -5.99 5.05
N THR A 97 -7.56 -6.49 3.88
CA THR A 97 -6.39 -7.37 3.71
C THR A 97 -5.09 -6.64 4.08
N GLY A 98 -4.94 -5.38 3.66
CA GLY A 98 -3.80 -4.52 3.99
C GLY A 98 -3.66 -4.21 5.48
N ALA A 99 -4.76 -4.22 6.24
CA ALA A 99 -4.73 -4.03 7.68
C ALA A 99 -4.49 -5.35 8.44
N VAL A 100 -5.21 -6.41 8.06
CA VAL A 100 -5.21 -7.69 8.79
C VAL A 100 -3.91 -8.47 8.59
N VAL A 101 -3.39 -8.52 7.36
CA VAL A 101 -2.19 -9.32 7.07
C VAL A 101 -0.95 -8.85 7.84
N PRO A 102 -0.58 -7.56 7.83
CA PRO A 102 0.55 -7.09 8.64
C PRO A 102 0.33 -7.27 10.15
N MET A 103 -0.90 -7.07 10.62
CA MET A 103 -1.24 -7.26 12.02
C MET A 103 -1.06 -8.72 12.47
N LEU A 104 -1.53 -9.68 11.67
CA LEU A 104 -1.33 -11.11 11.95
C LEU A 104 0.16 -11.48 11.93
N PHE A 105 0.92 -10.93 10.97
CA PHE A 105 2.35 -11.15 10.90
C PHE A 105 3.08 -10.61 12.13
N GLY A 106 2.73 -9.39 12.58
CA GLY A 106 3.27 -8.79 13.82
C GLY A 106 2.97 -9.65 15.05
N LEU A 107 1.74 -10.16 15.18
CA LEU A 107 1.37 -11.09 16.27
C LEU A 107 2.19 -12.38 16.26
N ILE A 108 2.39 -12.97 15.07
CA ILE A 108 3.22 -14.18 14.92
C ILE A 108 4.69 -13.88 15.26
N ALA A 109 5.17 -12.68 14.94
CA ALA A 109 6.51 -12.22 15.29
C ALA A 109 6.68 -11.88 16.78
N GLY A 110 5.61 -12.00 17.59
CA GLY A 110 5.64 -11.74 19.03
C GLY A 110 5.39 -10.27 19.42
N GLU A 111 4.95 -9.44 18.46
CA GLU A 111 4.55 -8.07 18.76
C GLU A 111 3.19 -8.06 19.46
N SER A 112 3.04 -7.24 20.49
CA SER A 112 1.76 -7.01 21.16
C SER A 112 1.21 -5.65 20.77
N PRO A 113 0.11 -5.59 19.96
CA PRO A 113 -0.50 -4.33 19.60
C PRO A 113 -0.98 -3.58 20.85
N SER A 114 -0.80 -2.25 20.85
CA SER A 114 -1.34 -1.40 21.91
C SER A 114 -2.89 -1.45 21.90
N PRO A 115 -3.56 -1.08 23.01
CA PRO A 115 -5.02 -0.97 23.04
C PRO A 115 -5.60 -0.09 21.92
N ALA A 116 -4.87 0.97 21.54
CA ALA A 116 -5.22 1.84 20.42
C ALA A 116 -5.10 1.10 19.07
N GLY A 117 -4.12 0.21 18.92
CA GLY A 117 -3.97 -0.64 17.73
C GLY A 117 -5.15 -1.61 17.57
N TRP A 118 -5.58 -2.25 18.66
CA TRP A 118 -6.77 -3.11 18.66
C TRP A 118 -8.04 -2.33 18.33
N ALA A 119 -8.22 -1.12 18.89
CA ALA A 119 -9.35 -0.28 18.57
C ALA A 119 -9.36 0.14 17.08
N GLY A 120 -8.19 0.48 16.51
CA GLY A 120 -8.06 0.79 15.09
C GLY A 120 -8.42 -0.39 14.19
N ALA A 121 -7.93 -1.59 14.51
CA ALA A 121 -8.27 -2.80 13.77
C ALA A 121 -9.78 -3.12 13.85
N ALA A 122 -10.40 -2.96 15.02
CA ALA A 122 -11.84 -3.16 15.19
C ALA A 122 -12.68 -2.15 14.39
N LEU A 123 -12.21 -0.91 14.23
CA LEU A 123 -12.89 0.12 13.43
C LEU A 123 -12.76 -0.12 11.92
N CYS A 124 -11.77 -0.90 11.46
CA CYS A 124 -11.67 -1.25 10.04
C CYS A 124 -12.74 -2.26 9.61
N LEU A 125 -13.25 -3.11 10.53
CA LEU A 125 -14.23 -4.15 10.19
C LEU A 125 -15.60 -3.59 9.72
N PRO A 126 -16.24 -2.63 10.41
CA PRO A 126 -17.54 -2.10 9.97
C PRO A 126 -17.42 -1.20 8.73
N SER A 127 -16.24 -0.75 8.34
CA SER A 127 -16.05 0.06 7.13
C SER A 127 -16.16 -0.76 5.82
N THR A 128 -16.28 -2.10 5.93
CA THR A 128 -16.38 -3.03 4.80
C THR A 128 -17.81 -3.52 4.53
N VAL A 129 -18.78 -3.09 5.33
CA VAL A 129 -20.22 -3.39 5.20
C VAL A 129 -20.93 -2.16 4.65
#